data_a10f94b4e319102b7a44663a39ec4d0e
#
_entry.id   a10f94b4e319102b7a44663a39ec4d0e
#
_cell.length_a   1.000
_cell.length_b   1.000
_cell.length_c   1.000
_cell.angle_alpha   90.00
_cell.angle_beta   90.00
_cell.angle_gamma   90.00
#
_symmetry.space_group_name_H-M   'P 1'
#
loop_
_entity.id
_entity.type
_entity.pdbx_description
1 polymer ?
#
loop_
_entity_poly.entity_id
_entity_poly.type
_entity_poly.pdbx_seq_one_letter_code
_entity_poly.pdbx_strand_id
1 'polypeptide(L)'
;MIIRQAAAQDWPQIYPIYAAIIAAGETYAFPEGQSPDEARPWWMEEPPGQTVVAESDGVIAGSAKMGPNRPGRGSHVATASFLVDPARQGQGIGRALAEYTLDWCRQAGFASIQFNAVVESNAPAVHLWQSLGFRIIGTVPESFDHPRRGLVGLHVMFRYL
;
A
#
# COMPACT_ATOMS: atom_id res chain seq x y z
N MET A 1 -2.65 -19.56 -1.01
CA MET A 1 -2.95 -18.12 -0.82
C MET A 1 -3.76 -17.64 -2.01
N ILE A 2 -4.87 -16.97 -1.77
CA ILE A 2 -5.71 -16.31 -2.79
C ILE A 2 -5.73 -14.81 -2.54
N ILE A 3 -5.87 -14.01 -3.60
CA ILE A 3 -6.14 -12.58 -3.49
C ILE A 3 -7.55 -12.34 -3.99
N ARG A 4 -8.35 -11.68 -3.18
CA ARG A 4 -9.75 -11.38 -3.49
C ARG A 4 -10.12 -9.98 -3.02
N GLN A 5 -11.21 -9.43 -3.56
CA GLN A 5 -11.77 -8.18 -3.07
C GLN A 5 -12.13 -8.31 -1.59
N ALA A 6 -11.79 -7.27 -0.83
CA ALA A 6 -12.14 -7.17 0.57
C ALA A 6 -13.64 -6.88 0.72
N ALA A 7 -14.28 -7.53 1.68
CA ALA A 7 -15.63 -7.23 2.12
C ALA A 7 -15.61 -6.50 3.48
N ALA A 8 -16.70 -5.89 3.87
CA ALA A 8 -16.81 -5.17 5.14
C ALA A 8 -16.44 -6.05 6.36
N GLN A 9 -16.76 -7.32 6.30
CA GLN A 9 -16.46 -8.32 7.32
C GLN A 9 -14.98 -8.70 7.45
N ASP A 10 -14.14 -8.31 6.51
CA ASP A 10 -12.69 -8.56 6.57
C ASP A 10 -11.97 -7.53 7.44
N TRP A 11 -12.58 -6.37 7.67
CA TRP A 11 -11.97 -5.28 8.43
C TRP A 11 -11.45 -5.69 9.81
N PRO A 12 -12.15 -6.50 10.62
CA PRO A 12 -11.64 -6.99 11.90
C PRO A 12 -10.32 -7.77 11.81
N GLN A 13 -10.01 -8.39 10.66
CA GLN A 13 -8.73 -9.04 10.44
C GLN A 13 -7.69 -8.11 9.79
N ILE A 14 -8.10 -7.14 8.98
CA ILE A 14 -7.19 -6.14 8.36
C ILE A 14 -6.70 -5.15 9.41
N TYR A 15 -7.58 -4.68 10.29
CA TYR A 15 -7.25 -3.62 11.26
C TYR A 15 -6.05 -3.93 12.16
N PRO A 16 -5.88 -5.12 12.76
CA PRO A 16 -4.70 -5.43 13.56
C PRO A 16 -3.39 -5.31 12.77
N ILE A 17 -3.38 -5.70 11.49
CA ILE A 17 -2.22 -5.54 10.60
C ILE A 17 -1.95 -4.05 10.34
N TYR A 18 -3.00 -3.29 10.01
CA TYR A 18 -2.94 -1.84 9.83
C TYR A 18 -2.38 -1.15 11.08
N ALA A 19 -2.97 -1.42 12.25
CA ALA A 19 -2.58 -0.79 13.50
C ALA A 19 -1.12 -1.09 13.88
N ALA A 20 -0.65 -2.33 13.69
CA ALA A 20 0.72 -2.73 13.95
C ALA A 20 1.72 -1.98 13.04
N ILE A 21 1.42 -1.85 11.75
CA ILE A 21 2.28 -1.16 10.77
C ILE A 21 2.32 0.34 11.05
N ILE A 22 1.18 0.97 11.39
CA ILE A 22 1.13 2.39 11.70
C ILE A 22 1.89 2.67 13.01
N ALA A 23 1.69 1.85 14.05
CA ALA A 23 2.40 1.98 15.32
C ALA A 23 3.92 1.78 15.20
N ALA A 24 4.38 0.97 14.27
CA ALA A 24 5.81 0.83 13.99
C ALA A 24 6.44 2.11 13.45
N GLY A 25 5.67 2.99 12.79
CA GLY A 25 6.10 4.32 12.35
C GLY A 25 7.14 4.33 11.25
N GLU A 26 7.26 3.27 10.45
CA GLU A 26 8.32 3.11 9.46
C GLU A 26 7.85 3.17 8.00
N THR A 27 6.54 3.13 7.77
CA THR A 27 5.98 2.91 6.41
C THR A 27 5.00 3.99 5.98
N TYR A 28 4.09 4.44 6.84
CA TYR A 28 3.02 5.37 6.51
C TYR A 28 2.98 6.56 7.45
N ALA A 29 2.69 7.75 6.89
CA ALA A 29 2.42 8.98 7.63
C ALA A 29 0.94 9.09 8.02
N PHE A 30 0.31 8.00 8.42
CA PHE A 30 -1.07 7.99 8.89
C PHE A 30 -1.14 8.31 10.39
N PRO A 31 -2.26 8.85 10.89
CA PRO A 31 -2.42 9.10 12.32
C PRO A 31 -2.29 7.83 13.14
N GLU A 32 -1.51 7.89 14.23
CA GLU A 32 -1.36 6.79 15.17
C GLU A 32 -2.53 6.72 16.15
N GLY A 33 -2.77 5.56 16.73
CA GLY A 33 -3.74 5.36 17.81
C GLY A 33 -5.21 5.45 17.38
N GLN A 34 -5.50 5.38 16.07
CA GLN A 34 -6.88 5.36 15.58
C GLN A 34 -7.61 4.10 16.05
N SER A 35 -8.87 4.25 16.45
CA SER A 35 -9.80 3.13 16.66
C SER A 35 -10.10 2.41 15.32
N PRO A 36 -10.68 1.19 15.36
CA PRO A 36 -11.07 0.50 14.12
C PRO A 36 -11.99 1.32 13.22
N ASP A 37 -12.94 2.06 13.79
CA ASP A 37 -13.88 2.89 13.03
C ASP A 37 -13.21 4.13 12.42
N GLU A 38 -12.29 4.76 13.15
CA GLU A 38 -11.51 5.90 12.64
C GLU A 38 -10.52 5.50 11.55
N ALA A 39 -9.90 4.32 11.67
CA ALA A 39 -8.92 3.82 10.71
C ALA A 39 -9.55 3.30 9.42
N ARG A 40 -10.78 2.77 9.50
CA ARG A 40 -11.44 2.12 8.36
C ARG A 40 -11.49 2.98 7.09
N PRO A 41 -11.89 4.26 7.12
CA PRO A 41 -11.93 5.12 5.93
C PRO A 41 -10.55 5.40 5.33
N TRP A 42 -9.47 5.21 6.08
CA TRP A 42 -8.10 5.36 5.57
C TRP A 42 -7.65 4.17 4.75
N TRP A 43 -8.30 3.02 4.90
CA TRP A 43 -7.86 1.79 4.25
C TRP A 43 -8.90 1.17 3.31
N MET A 44 -10.17 1.16 3.68
CA MET A 44 -11.22 0.55 2.86
C MET A 44 -11.68 1.54 1.79
N GLU A 45 -11.32 1.23 0.54
CA GLU A 45 -11.65 2.08 -0.62
C GLU A 45 -13.08 1.82 -1.11
N GLU A 46 -13.72 2.89 -1.57
CA GLU A 46 -14.98 2.84 -2.30
C GLU A 46 -14.74 2.95 -3.82
N PRO A 47 -15.64 2.46 -4.67
CA PRO A 47 -15.51 2.65 -6.13
C PRO A 47 -15.31 4.11 -6.53
N PRO A 48 -14.42 4.41 -7.49
CA PRO A 48 -13.72 3.52 -8.42
C PRO A 48 -12.47 2.84 -7.86
N GLY A 49 -12.12 3.06 -6.60
CA GLY A 49 -11.05 2.34 -5.92
C GLY A 49 -11.47 0.95 -5.48
N GLN A 50 -10.51 0.18 -5.01
CA GLN A 50 -10.73 -1.17 -4.49
C GLN A 50 -9.75 -1.49 -3.37
N THR A 51 -10.23 -2.23 -2.36
CA THR A 51 -9.38 -2.90 -1.38
C THR A 51 -9.43 -4.41 -1.62
N VAL A 52 -8.28 -5.06 -1.50
CA VAL A 52 -8.14 -6.52 -1.62
C VAL A 52 -7.42 -7.09 -0.42
N VAL A 53 -7.62 -8.38 -0.17
CA VAL A 53 -6.93 -9.15 0.86
C VAL A 53 -6.18 -10.33 0.26
N ALA A 54 -5.03 -10.64 0.82
CA ALA A 54 -4.33 -11.89 0.61
C ALA A 54 -4.70 -12.84 1.75
N GLU A 55 -5.40 -13.92 1.41
CA GLU A 55 -5.95 -14.88 2.36
C GLU A 55 -5.33 -16.26 2.16
N SER A 56 -5.01 -16.93 3.26
CA SER A 56 -4.60 -18.33 3.29
C SER A 56 -5.29 -19.02 4.45
N ASP A 57 -6.02 -20.11 4.16
CA ASP A 57 -6.69 -20.92 5.16
C ASP A 57 -7.66 -20.12 6.07
N GLY A 58 -8.37 -19.16 5.49
CA GLY A 58 -9.33 -18.28 6.20
C GLY A 58 -8.67 -17.16 7.03
N VAL A 59 -7.35 -17.00 6.93
CA VAL A 59 -6.60 -15.97 7.66
C VAL A 59 -6.07 -14.93 6.66
N ILE A 60 -6.34 -13.66 6.92
CA ILE A 60 -5.82 -12.55 6.13
C ILE A 60 -4.37 -12.29 6.55
N ALA A 61 -3.46 -12.40 5.58
CA ALA A 61 -2.03 -12.23 5.75
C ALA A 61 -1.51 -10.89 5.22
N GLY A 62 -2.34 -10.15 4.50
CA GLY A 62 -2.02 -8.85 3.95
C GLY A 62 -3.21 -8.24 3.21
N SER A 63 -3.08 -6.98 2.87
CA SER A 63 -4.10 -6.22 2.15
C SER A 63 -3.45 -5.18 1.25
N ALA A 64 -4.13 -4.81 0.17
CA ALA A 64 -3.77 -3.67 -0.65
C ALA A 64 -5.00 -2.85 -0.96
N LYS A 65 -4.81 -1.53 -1.07
CA LYS A 65 -5.82 -0.61 -1.59
C LYS A 65 -5.28 0.07 -2.83
N MET A 66 -6.14 0.31 -3.81
CA MET A 66 -5.76 0.88 -5.10
C MET A 66 -6.91 1.68 -5.71
N GLY A 67 -6.56 2.65 -6.54
CA GLY A 67 -7.54 3.50 -7.22
C GLY A 67 -6.87 4.66 -7.94
N PRO A 68 -7.65 5.63 -8.46
CA PRO A 68 -7.11 6.83 -9.08
C PRO A 68 -6.27 7.64 -8.10
N ASN A 69 -5.06 8.06 -8.54
CA ASN A 69 -4.19 8.90 -7.71
C ASN A 69 -4.75 10.32 -7.54
N ARG A 70 -5.38 10.85 -8.58
CA ARG A 70 -6.00 12.18 -8.62
C ARG A 70 -7.37 12.11 -9.30
N PRO A 71 -8.32 12.97 -8.95
CA PRO A 71 -9.58 13.06 -9.67
C PRO A 71 -9.43 13.74 -11.03
N GLY A 72 -10.48 13.70 -11.82
CA GLY A 72 -10.62 14.47 -13.07
C GLY A 72 -9.51 14.16 -14.07
N ARG A 73 -8.76 15.18 -14.47
CA ARG A 73 -7.72 15.07 -15.50
C ARG A 73 -6.50 14.23 -15.10
N GLY A 74 -6.37 13.88 -13.82
CA GLY A 74 -5.32 12.99 -13.31
C GLY A 74 -5.79 11.55 -13.07
N SER A 75 -7.04 11.22 -13.37
CA SER A 75 -7.66 9.92 -13.01
C SER A 75 -7.14 8.72 -13.81
N HIS A 76 -6.35 8.96 -14.86
CA HIS A 76 -5.67 7.91 -15.64
C HIS A 76 -4.40 7.37 -14.97
N VAL A 77 -3.96 7.99 -13.88
CA VAL A 77 -2.83 7.52 -13.05
C VAL A 77 -3.38 6.84 -11.80
N ALA A 78 -3.02 5.59 -11.57
CA ALA A 78 -3.38 4.86 -10.36
C ALA A 78 -2.41 5.16 -9.23
N THR A 79 -2.82 4.85 -8.00
CA THR A 79 -1.97 4.70 -6.83
C THR A 79 -2.37 3.45 -6.05
N ALA A 80 -1.51 2.99 -5.15
CA ALA A 80 -1.81 1.87 -4.26
C ALA A 80 -1.03 1.97 -2.96
N SER A 81 -1.53 1.27 -1.94
CA SER A 81 -0.86 1.06 -0.65
C SER A 81 -0.99 -0.39 -0.23
N PHE A 82 -0.05 -0.89 0.56
CA PHE A 82 0.08 -2.31 0.88
C PHE A 82 0.34 -2.52 2.37
N LEU A 83 -0.30 -3.53 2.93
CA LEU A 83 -0.03 -4.04 4.27
C LEU A 83 0.33 -5.52 4.17
N VAL A 84 1.36 -5.93 4.87
CA VAL A 84 1.69 -7.34 5.08
C VAL A 84 1.82 -7.57 6.57
N ASP A 85 1.16 -8.60 7.08
CA ASP A 85 1.27 -8.99 8.49
C ASP A 85 2.75 -9.11 8.88
N PRO A 86 3.22 -8.33 9.87
CA PRO A 86 4.61 -8.38 10.31
C PRO A 86 5.11 -9.79 10.66
N ALA A 87 4.21 -10.66 11.17
CA ALA A 87 4.54 -12.05 11.47
C ALA A 87 4.73 -12.94 10.23
N ARG A 88 4.35 -12.45 9.05
CA ARG A 88 4.38 -13.20 7.78
C ARG A 88 5.24 -12.54 6.70
N GLN A 89 6.12 -11.65 7.10
CA GLN A 89 7.08 -11.04 6.18
C GLN A 89 8.01 -12.09 5.54
N GLY A 90 8.50 -11.80 4.33
CA GLY A 90 9.39 -12.71 3.59
C GLY A 90 8.69 -13.89 2.91
N GLN A 91 7.38 -14.03 3.02
CA GLN A 91 6.60 -15.13 2.41
C GLN A 91 6.05 -14.78 1.01
N GLY A 92 6.50 -13.71 0.39
CA GLY A 92 6.07 -13.31 -0.96
C GLY A 92 4.71 -12.61 -1.03
N ILE A 93 4.05 -12.36 0.10
CA ILE A 93 2.70 -11.78 0.15
C ILE A 93 2.68 -10.38 -0.48
N GLY A 94 3.65 -9.53 -0.14
CA GLY A 94 3.76 -8.17 -0.69
C GLY A 94 3.92 -8.18 -2.22
N ARG A 95 4.72 -9.10 -2.75
CA ARG A 95 4.89 -9.27 -4.21
C ARG A 95 3.59 -9.72 -4.87
N ALA A 96 2.92 -10.70 -4.31
CA ALA A 96 1.66 -11.20 -4.86
C ALA A 96 0.56 -10.13 -4.88
N LEU A 97 0.43 -9.34 -3.80
CA LEU A 97 -0.47 -8.19 -3.76
C LEU A 97 -0.11 -7.14 -4.81
N ALA A 98 1.18 -6.86 -4.99
CA ALA A 98 1.64 -5.88 -5.97
C ALA A 98 1.38 -6.34 -7.42
N GLU A 99 1.65 -7.60 -7.75
CA GLU A 99 1.38 -8.18 -9.06
C GLU A 99 -0.12 -8.15 -9.37
N TYR A 100 -0.97 -8.54 -8.41
CA TYR A 100 -2.42 -8.41 -8.52
C TYR A 100 -2.85 -6.95 -8.79
N THR A 101 -2.29 -6.00 -8.03
CA THR A 101 -2.59 -4.57 -8.20
C THR A 101 -2.23 -4.07 -9.60
N LEU A 102 -1.07 -4.48 -10.14
CA LEU A 102 -0.65 -4.11 -11.48
C LEU A 102 -1.62 -4.66 -12.55
N ASP A 103 -2.06 -5.91 -12.39
CA ASP A 103 -3.00 -6.53 -13.32
C ASP A 103 -4.39 -5.88 -13.22
N TRP A 104 -4.85 -5.59 -12.01
CA TRP A 104 -6.09 -4.86 -11.81
C TRP A 104 -6.04 -3.45 -12.45
N CYS A 105 -4.95 -2.72 -12.26
CA CYS A 105 -4.78 -1.39 -12.86
C CYS A 105 -4.81 -1.43 -14.39
N ARG A 106 -4.18 -2.44 -15.01
CA ARG A 106 -4.23 -2.63 -16.46
C ARG A 106 -5.66 -2.93 -16.95
N GLN A 107 -6.36 -3.83 -16.27
CA GLN A 107 -7.74 -4.20 -16.61
C GLN A 107 -8.71 -3.04 -16.42
N ALA A 108 -8.48 -2.19 -15.42
CA ALA A 108 -9.26 -0.98 -15.18
C ALA A 108 -8.93 0.18 -16.16
N GLY A 109 -7.91 0.02 -17.02
CA GLY A 109 -7.57 0.97 -18.07
C GLY A 109 -6.69 2.14 -17.62
N PHE A 110 -6.01 2.03 -16.46
CA PHE A 110 -5.02 3.03 -16.05
C PHE A 110 -3.80 3.00 -16.99
N ALA A 111 -3.25 4.18 -17.27
CA ALA A 111 -2.06 4.33 -18.13
C ALA A 111 -0.76 4.09 -17.37
N SER A 112 -0.75 4.39 -16.09
CA SER A 112 0.42 4.32 -15.21
C SER A 112 0.02 4.20 -13.75
N ILE A 113 1.00 3.88 -12.91
CA ILE A 113 0.83 3.86 -11.45
C ILE A 113 1.95 4.65 -10.79
N GLN A 114 1.58 5.44 -9.78
CA GLN A 114 2.49 6.28 -9.00
C GLN A 114 2.30 6.01 -7.51
N PHE A 115 3.40 5.72 -6.82
CA PHE A 115 3.45 5.73 -5.36
C PHE A 115 3.93 7.10 -4.90
N ASN A 116 3.16 7.78 -4.05
CA ASN A 116 3.41 9.17 -3.69
C ASN A 116 4.43 9.34 -2.56
N ALA A 117 4.60 8.33 -1.72
CA ALA A 117 5.31 8.46 -0.46
C ALA A 117 5.92 7.11 -0.02
N VAL A 118 6.95 6.66 -0.70
CA VAL A 118 7.73 5.48 -0.27
C VAL A 118 8.86 5.96 0.63
N VAL A 119 8.85 5.55 1.89
CA VAL A 119 9.89 5.95 2.85
C VAL A 119 11.26 5.48 2.35
N GLU A 120 12.21 6.40 2.15
CA GLU A 120 13.51 6.09 1.53
C GLU A 120 14.32 5.07 2.33
N SER A 121 14.15 5.04 3.66
CA SER A 121 14.81 4.07 4.54
C SER A 121 14.16 2.68 4.54
N ASN A 122 13.00 2.51 3.90
CA ASN A 122 12.35 1.21 3.75
C ASN A 122 12.94 0.45 2.55
N ALA A 123 14.19 0.00 2.70
CA ALA A 123 14.93 -0.66 1.63
C ALA A 123 14.22 -1.90 1.05
N PRO A 124 13.57 -2.78 1.83
CA PRO A 124 12.83 -3.91 1.28
C PRO A 124 11.69 -3.49 0.34
N ALA A 125 10.93 -2.45 0.69
CA ALA A 125 9.86 -1.93 -0.16
C ALA A 125 10.43 -1.30 -1.45
N VAL A 126 11.44 -0.44 -1.34
CA VAL A 126 12.09 0.18 -2.50
C VAL A 126 12.61 -0.90 -3.46
N HIS A 127 13.28 -1.93 -2.93
CA HIS A 127 13.80 -3.05 -3.74
C HIS A 127 12.65 -3.81 -4.43
N LEU A 128 11.57 -4.11 -3.72
CA LEU A 128 10.41 -4.77 -4.31
C LEU A 128 9.83 -3.96 -5.47
N TRP A 129 9.61 -2.66 -5.27
CA TRP A 129 9.04 -1.79 -6.31
C TRP A 129 9.97 -1.69 -7.52
N GLN A 130 11.27 -1.53 -7.32
CA GLN A 130 12.25 -1.51 -8.42
C GLN A 130 12.25 -2.85 -9.18
N SER A 131 12.17 -3.99 -8.49
CA SER A 131 12.10 -5.32 -9.12
C SER A 131 10.82 -5.51 -9.96
N LEU A 132 9.76 -4.75 -9.66
CA LEU A 132 8.51 -4.69 -10.41
C LEU A 132 8.48 -3.58 -11.48
N GLY A 133 9.63 -2.96 -11.77
CA GLY A 133 9.78 -1.98 -12.85
C GLY A 133 9.42 -0.54 -12.48
N PHE A 134 9.23 -0.23 -11.20
CA PHE A 134 9.09 1.16 -10.75
C PHE A 134 10.44 1.87 -10.73
N ARG A 135 10.42 3.15 -11.05
CA ARG A 135 11.57 4.04 -10.96
C ARG A 135 11.31 5.11 -9.90
N ILE A 136 12.34 5.47 -9.14
CA ILE A 136 12.31 6.67 -8.31
C ILE A 136 12.41 7.87 -9.26
N ILE A 137 11.38 8.71 -9.29
CA ILE A 137 11.35 9.92 -10.14
C ILE A 137 11.68 11.19 -9.37
N GLY A 138 11.70 11.11 -8.06
CA GLY A 138 12.08 12.19 -7.17
C GLY A 138 12.00 11.74 -5.72
N THR A 139 12.61 12.52 -4.86
CA THR A 139 12.56 12.32 -3.40
C THR A 139 12.31 13.65 -2.73
N VAL A 140 11.26 13.75 -1.92
CA VAL A 140 11.01 14.90 -1.08
C VAL A 140 11.88 14.76 0.17
N PRO A 141 12.86 15.63 0.41
CA PRO A 141 13.76 15.48 1.54
C PRO A 141 13.05 15.75 2.87
N GLU A 142 13.50 15.09 3.93
CA GLU A 142 13.10 15.36 5.32
C GLU A 142 11.58 15.42 5.56
N SER A 143 10.82 14.59 4.82
CA SER A 143 9.35 14.64 4.81
C SER A 143 8.66 13.51 5.56
N PHE A 144 9.44 12.70 6.27
CA PHE A 144 8.95 11.62 7.12
C PHE A 144 9.77 11.54 8.41
N ASP A 145 9.10 11.66 9.56
CA ASP A 145 9.74 11.55 10.88
C ASP A 145 9.83 10.08 11.29
N HIS A 146 10.98 9.47 11.01
CA HIS A 146 11.22 8.06 11.31
C HIS A 146 11.63 7.88 12.78
N PRO A 147 11.01 6.95 13.54
CA PRO A 147 11.18 6.84 15.00
C PRO A 147 12.63 6.60 15.46
N ARG A 148 13.48 6.03 14.59
CA ARG A 148 14.88 5.71 14.93
C ARG A 148 15.92 6.44 14.08
N ARG A 149 15.50 7.09 12.96
CA ARG A 149 16.42 7.71 11.99
C ARG A 149 16.29 9.22 11.91
N GLY A 150 15.28 9.80 12.61
CA GLY A 150 14.92 11.19 12.44
C GLY A 150 14.26 11.47 11.09
N LEU A 151 14.40 12.70 10.59
CA LEU A 151 13.77 13.09 9.33
C LEU A 151 14.44 12.40 8.15
N VAL A 152 13.68 11.64 7.39
CA VAL A 152 14.09 10.95 6.17
C VAL A 152 13.22 11.39 4.99
N GLY A 153 13.64 11.08 3.77
CA GLY A 153 12.90 11.44 2.56
C GLY A 153 11.77 10.48 2.22
N LEU A 154 10.87 10.97 1.37
CA LEU A 154 9.84 10.18 0.72
C LEU A 154 10.10 10.12 -0.78
N HIS A 155 10.29 8.91 -1.32
CA HIS A 155 10.39 8.70 -2.75
C HIS A 155 9.02 8.79 -3.42
N VAL A 156 8.97 9.45 -4.56
CA VAL A 156 7.90 9.28 -5.55
C VAL A 156 8.39 8.23 -6.55
N MET A 157 7.66 7.13 -6.67
CA MET A 157 8.00 6.04 -7.57
C MET A 157 6.92 5.86 -8.63
N PHE A 158 7.32 5.56 -9.86
CA PHE A 158 6.44 5.56 -11.02
C PHE A 158 6.78 4.42 -11.99
N ARG A 159 5.74 3.86 -12.64
CA ARG A 159 5.88 3.02 -13.83
C ARG A 159 4.69 3.19 -14.78
N TYR A 160 4.92 2.98 -16.09
CA TYR A 160 3.85 2.73 -17.05
C TYR A 160 3.29 1.32 -16.88
N LEU A 161 2.02 1.13 -17.21
CA LEU A 161 1.31 -0.16 -17.14
C LEU A 161 1.29 -0.90 -18.46
#